data_c9e61cd8afb06b9cde772a23d6aa4988
#
_entry.id   c9e61cd8afb06b9cde772a23d6aa4988
#
_cell.length_a   1.000
_cell.length_b   1.000
_cell.length_c   1.000
_cell.angle_alpha   90.00
_cell.angle_beta   90.00
_cell.angle_gamma   90.00
#
_symmetry.space_group_name_H-M   'P 1'
#
loop_
_entity.id
_entity.type
_entity.pdbx_description
1 polymer ?
#
loop_
_entity_poly.entity_id
_entity_poly.type
_entity_poly.pdbx_seq_one_letter_code
_entity_poly.pdbx_strand_id
1 'polypeptide(L)'
;MSYNSNYRQGGGKVKEYLEQVMHQSIDVYKYINTKNIPLGCRNAFALNIVKIGQQKFLLAAPVEEMNLTELRKMRIQLERYTGYLCAFYLKKVNWYAVSKMVEEGIPFVWEKHQVYLPFIGILLQENFRKTLPICTVISFLTQKLLIKALYEGWQNVSAVRASEMLAVSRMSITRCY
;
A
#
# COMPACT_ATOMS: atom_id res chain seq x y z
N MET A 1 -10.20 31.77 9.44
CA MET A 1 -11.08 30.60 9.29
C MET A 1 -10.97 30.07 7.86
N SER A 2 -9.99 29.19 7.62
CA SER A 2 -9.74 28.65 6.27
C SER A 2 -9.36 27.17 6.40
N TYR A 3 -10.36 26.30 6.70
CA TYR A 3 -10.15 24.85 6.89
C TYR A 3 -10.89 23.96 5.87
N ASN A 4 -11.35 24.48 4.73
CA ASN A 4 -12.29 23.72 3.88
C ASN A 4 -11.87 23.46 2.43
N SER A 5 -10.64 23.80 2.00
CA SER A 5 -10.25 23.58 0.58
C SER A 5 -9.60 22.23 0.27
N ASN A 6 -8.99 21.54 1.24
CA ASN A 6 -8.28 20.28 0.98
C ASN A 6 -9.15 19.02 0.88
N TYR A 7 -10.39 19.08 1.36
CA TYR A 7 -11.29 17.90 1.34
C TYR A 7 -12.09 17.74 0.04
N ARG A 8 -12.25 18.80 -0.75
CA ARG A 8 -12.89 18.71 -2.08
C ARG A 8 -12.04 17.99 -3.12
N GLN A 9 -10.70 17.93 -2.92
CA GLN A 9 -9.78 17.25 -3.84
C GLN A 9 -9.62 15.75 -3.58
N GLY A 10 -10.07 15.24 -2.43
CA GLY A 10 -9.89 13.83 -2.06
C GLY A 10 -10.66 12.84 -2.95
N GLY A 11 -11.89 13.15 -3.31
CA GLY A 11 -12.74 12.27 -4.12
C GLY A 11 -12.23 12.07 -5.55
N GLY A 12 -11.68 13.11 -6.18
CA GLY A 12 -11.11 13.03 -7.52
C GLY A 12 -9.89 12.13 -7.59
N LYS A 13 -8.94 12.31 -6.69
CA LYS A 13 -7.70 11.50 -6.64
C LYS A 13 -7.98 10.01 -6.36
N VAL A 14 -8.94 9.73 -5.49
CA VAL A 14 -9.36 8.35 -5.20
C VAL A 14 -9.99 7.71 -6.43
N LYS A 15 -10.85 8.46 -7.13
CA LYS A 15 -11.49 8.01 -8.37
C LYS A 15 -10.43 7.67 -9.41
N GLU A 16 -9.54 8.60 -9.73
CA GLU A 16 -8.46 8.41 -10.70
C GLU A 16 -7.59 7.19 -10.36
N TYR A 17 -7.20 7.04 -9.10
CA TYR A 17 -6.41 5.92 -8.66
C TYR A 17 -7.14 4.58 -8.84
N LEU A 18 -8.40 4.49 -8.41
CA LEU A 18 -9.19 3.27 -8.55
C LEU A 18 -9.47 2.94 -10.02
N GLU A 19 -9.78 3.93 -10.87
CA GLU A 19 -9.98 3.74 -12.31
C GLU A 19 -8.71 3.25 -13.00
N GLN A 20 -7.55 3.80 -12.62
CA GLN A 20 -6.25 3.37 -13.14
C GLN A 20 -5.93 1.91 -12.76
N VAL A 21 -6.20 1.52 -11.51
CA VAL A 21 -5.87 0.20 -11.00
C VAL A 21 -6.86 -0.87 -11.48
N MET A 22 -8.14 -0.51 -11.62
CA MET A 22 -9.20 -1.45 -11.98
C MET A 22 -9.53 -1.47 -13.48
N HIS A 23 -8.99 -0.54 -14.26
CA HIS A 23 -9.24 -0.41 -15.69
C HIS A 23 -10.74 -0.34 -16.06
N GLN A 24 -11.55 0.25 -15.20
CA GLN A 24 -12.99 0.44 -15.42
C GLN A 24 -13.47 1.76 -14.83
N SER A 25 -14.57 2.28 -15.37
CA SER A 25 -15.16 3.52 -14.86
C SER A 25 -15.74 3.32 -13.46
N ILE A 26 -15.47 4.26 -12.57
CA ILE A 26 -15.88 4.25 -11.17
C ILE A 26 -16.57 5.55 -10.83
N ASP A 27 -17.73 5.46 -10.20
CA ASP A 27 -18.42 6.62 -9.69
C ASP A 27 -18.10 6.82 -8.22
N VAL A 28 -17.66 8.03 -7.87
CA VAL A 28 -17.37 8.42 -6.48
C VAL A 28 -18.16 9.68 -6.15
N TYR A 29 -19.03 9.61 -5.15
CA TYR A 29 -19.81 10.76 -4.68
C TYR A 29 -19.84 10.83 -3.16
N LYS A 30 -19.93 12.05 -2.65
CA LYS A 30 -19.95 12.30 -1.21
C LYS A 30 -21.20 11.68 -0.56
N TYR A 31 -21.01 10.99 0.57
CA TYR A 31 -22.12 10.49 1.36
C TYR A 31 -22.85 11.66 2.06
N ILE A 32 -24.12 11.85 1.74
CA ILE A 32 -24.92 13.03 2.17
C ILE A 32 -25.70 12.75 3.45
N ASN A 33 -26.18 11.51 3.64
CA ASN A 33 -27.09 11.17 4.74
C ASN A 33 -26.35 10.96 6.07
N THR A 34 -25.62 11.98 6.51
CA THR A 34 -24.77 11.90 7.73
C THR A 34 -25.54 12.11 9.02
N LYS A 35 -26.85 12.45 8.98
CA LYS A 35 -27.65 12.78 10.18
C LYS A 35 -27.72 11.62 11.18
N ASN A 36 -27.76 10.39 10.69
CA ASN A 36 -27.89 9.19 11.51
C ASN A 36 -26.53 8.65 12.01
N ILE A 37 -25.42 9.24 11.56
CA ILE A 37 -24.09 8.80 11.96
C ILE A 37 -23.67 9.56 13.22
N PRO A 38 -23.19 8.89 14.27
CA PRO A 38 -22.67 9.52 15.48
C PRO A 38 -21.61 10.59 15.15
N LEU A 39 -21.64 11.70 15.89
CA LEU A 39 -20.77 12.84 15.63
C LEU A 39 -19.27 12.45 15.58
N GLY A 40 -18.85 11.54 16.48
CA GLY A 40 -17.48 11.03 16.50
C GLY A 40 -17.08 10.35 15.18
N CYS A 41 -17.92 9.47 14.62
CA CYS A 41 -17.65 8.82 13.33
C CYS A 41 -17.69 9.82 12.17
N ARG A 42 -18.63 10.78 12.21
CA ARG A 42 -18.78 11.78 11.15
C ARG A 42 -17.60 12.73 11.06
N ASN A 43 -17.02 13.10 12.19
CA ASN A 43 -15.86 13.99 12.24
C ASN A 43 -14.53 13.27 12.01
N ALA A 44 -14.49 11.98 12.33
CA ALA A 44 -13.28 11.17 12.19
C ALA A 44 -13.01 10.73 10.73
N PHE A 45 -14.03 10.76 9.86
CA PHE A 45 -13.91 10.27 8.49
C PHE A 45 -14.50 11.20 7.44
N ALA A 46 -13.83 11.33 6.30
CA ALA A 46 -14.44 11.80 5.07
C ALA A 46 -15.14 10.60 4.40
N LEU A 47 -16.47 10.68 4.25
CA LEU A 47 -17.30 9.57 3.78
C LEU A 47 -17.71 9.77 2.31
N ASN A 48 -17.43 8.79 1.48
CA ASN A 48 -17.83 8.75 0.08
C ASN A 48 -18.51 7.42 -0.24
N ILE A 49 -19.42 7.42 -1.19
CA ILE A 49 -19.95 6.22 -1.81
C ILE A 49 -19.16 5.96 -3.08
N VAL A 50 -18.68 4.76 -3.23
CA VAL A 50 -18.04 4.27 -4.44
C VAL A 50 -18.94 3.25 -5.09
N LYS A 51 -19.16 3.42 -6.40
CA LYS A 51 -19.91 2.47 -7.23
C LYS A 51 -18.99 1.88 -8.28
N ILE A 52 -18.90 0.56 -8.28
CA ILE A 52 -18.10 -0.23 -9.23
C ILE A 52 -19.05 -1.26 -9.86
N GLY A 53 -19.39 -1.08 -11.12
CA GLY A 53 -20.41 -1.89 -11.76
C GLY A 53 -21.76 -1.78 -11.03
N GLN A 54 -22.26 -2.91 -10.53
CA GLN A 54 -23.51 -2.97 -9.74
C GLN A 54 -23.29 -2.82 -8.23
N GLN A 55 -22.07 -2.90 -7.76
CA GLN A 55 -21.76 -2.85 -6.33
C GLN A 55 -21.58 -1.40 -5.85
N LYS A 56 -22.14 -1.11 -4.68
CA LYS A 56 -21.97 0.16 -3.98
C LYS A 56 -21.43 -0.11 -2.58
N PHE A 57 -20.45 0.67 -2.17
CA PHE A 57 -19.90 0.58 -0.83
C PHE A 57 -19.48 1.95 -0.30
N LEU A 58 -19.35 2.05 1.02
CA LEU A 58 -18.86 3.24 1.69
C LEU A 58 -17.34 3.21 1.69
N LEU A 59 -16.70 4.27 1.23
CA LEU A 59 -15.28 4.51 1.35
C LEU A 59 -15.03 5.57 2.42
N ALA A 60 -14.48 5.16 3.54
CA ALA A 60 -14.20 6.00 4.70
C ALA A 60 -12.71 6.37 4.75
N ALA A 61 -12.39 7.65 4.53
CA ALA A 61 -11.02 8.15 4.64
C ALA A 61 -10.83 8.77 6.02
N PRO A 62 -9.96 8.23 6.90
CA PRO A 62 -9.66 8.82 8.19
C PRO A 62 -9.08 10.22 8.03
N VAL A 63 -9.53 11.16 8.87
CA VAL A 63 -9.01 12.54 8.91
C VAL A 63 -7.63 12.57 9.57
N GLU A 64 -7.46 11.74 10.60
CA GLU A 64 -6.21 11.55 11.34
C GLU A 64 -5.76 10.09 11.26
N GLU A 65 -4.50 9.83 11.57
CA GLU A 65 -3.99 8.45 11.60
C GLU A 65 -4.67 7.66 12.72
N MET A 66 -5.23 6.51 12.38
CA MET A 66 -5.94 5.62 13.31
C MET A 66 -5.22 4.28 13.44
N ASN A 67 -5.25 3.72 14.63
CA ASN A 67 -4.76 2.37 14.85
C ASN A 67 -5.78 1.32 14.38
N LEU A 68 -5.31 0.07 14.23
CA LEU A 68 -6.14 -1.02 13.73
C LEU A 68 -7.36 -1.31 14.61
N THR A 69 -7.22 -1.18 15.93
CA THR A 69 -8.32 -1.41 16.89
C THR A 69 -9.44 -0.39 16.72
N GLU A 70 -9.08 0.86 16.47
CA GLU A 70 -10.04 1.93 16.16
C GLU A 70 -10.74 1.68 14.83
N LEU A 71 -9.98 1.33 13.78
CA LEU A 71 -10.54 1.02 12.47
C LEU A 71 -11.56 -0.13 12.55
N ARG A 72 -11.29 -1.21 13.30
CA ARG A 72 -12.23 -2.31 13.52
C ARG A 72 -13.55 -1.84 14.13
N LYS A 73 -13.47 -1.06 15.20
CA LYS A 73 -14.67 -0.52 15.88
C LYS A 73 -15.46 0.41 14.97
N MET A 74 -14.77 1.31 14.28
CA MET A 74 -15.39 2.28 13.39
C MET A 74 -16.04 1.63 12.18
N ARG A 75 -15.45 0.58 11.61
CA ARG A 75 -16.05 -0.20 10.53
C ARG A 75 -17.44 -0.69 10.91
N ILE A 76 -17.54 -1.40 12.03
CA ILE A 76 -18.81 -1.98 12.49
C ILE A 76 -19.87 -0.88 12.68
N GLN A 77 -19.47 0.26 13.26
CA GLN A 77 -20.38 1.38 13.45
C GLN A 77 -20.82 1.99 12.12
N LEU A 78 -19.89 2.27 11.21
CA LEU A 78 -20.20 2.86 9.91
C LEU A 78 -21.12 1.93 9.09
N GLU A 79 -20.84 0.63 9.03
CA GLU A 79 -21.69 -0.34 8.34
C GLU A 79 -23.11 -0.38 8.94
N ARG A 80 -23.20 -0.37 10.27
CA ARG A 80 -24.48 -0.37 10.99
C ARG A 80 -25.33 0.87 10.70
N TYR A 81 -24.72 2.07 10.70
CA TYR A 81 -25.46 3.32 10.51
C TYR A 81 -25.73 3.68 9.05
N THR A 82 -24.93 3.20 8.13
CA THR A 82 -25.07 3.54 6.70
C THR A 82 -25.75 2.46 5.88
N GLY A 83 -25.73 1.21 6.35
CA GLY A 83 -26.22 0.04 5.62
C GLY A 83 -25.33 -0.36 4.43
N TYR A 84 -24.17 0.27 4.24
CA TYR A 84 -23.21 -0.09 3.20
C TYR A 84 -22.03 -0.82 3.81
N LEU A 85 -21.46 -1.77 3.06
CA LEU A 85 -20.16 -2.33 3.39
C LEU A 85 -19.11 -1.21 3.38
N CYS A 86 -18.21 -1.22 4.36
CA CYS A 86 -17.25 -0.14 4.56
C CYS A 86 -15.84 -0.58 4.21
N ALA A 87 -15.19 0.16 3.31
CA ALA A 87 -13.76 0.08 3.04
C ALA A 87 -13.06 1.35 3.52
N PHE A 88 -11.81 1.21 3.98
CA PHE A 88 -11.01 2.36 4.39
C PHE A 88 -10.10 2.84 3.26
N TYR A 89 -10.01 4.16 3.08
CA TYR A 89 -9.00 4.76 2.23
C TYR A 89 -7.83 5.25 3.07
N LEU A 90 -6.68 4.60 2.93
CA LEU A 90 -5.51 4.81 3.76
C LEU A 90 -4.37 5.44 2.93
N LYS A 91 -3.80 6.54 3.44
CA LYS A 91 -2.61 7.18 2.83
C LYS A 91 -1.33 6.67 3.45
N LYS A 92 -1.35 6.47 4.76
CA LYS A 92 -0.23 5.96 5.54
C LYS A 92 -0.72 4.84 6.43
N VAL A 93 -0.06 3.71 6.37
CA VAL A 93 -0.32 2.54 7.21
C VAL A 93 0.93 1.67 7.22
N ASN A 94 1.19 0.98 8.32
CA ASN A 94 2.31 0.05 8.40
C ASN A 94 1.94 -1.33 7.85
N TRP A 95 2.93 -2.07 7.38
CA TRP A 95 2.74 -3.40 6.79
C TRP A 95 2.11 -4.41 7.74
N TYR A 96 2.40 -4.32 9.03
CA TYR A 96 1.78 -5.18 10.04
C TYR A 96 0.27 -4.98 10.10
N ALA A 97 -0.19 -3.73 10.15
CA ALA A 97 -1.62 -3.42 10.15
C ALA A 97 -2.30 -3.89 8.86
N VAL A 98 -1.65 -3.72 7.70
CA VAL A 98 -2.15 -4.20 6.40
C VAL A 98 -2.30 -5.71 6.39
N SER A 99 -1.28 -6.47 6.82
CA SER A 99 -1.37 -7.93 6.94
C SER A 99 -2.53 -8.36 7.82
N LYS A 100 -2.71 -7.72 8.96
CA LYS A 100 -3.82 -8.02 9.86
C LYS A 100 -5.17 -7.67 9.26
N MET A 101 -5.29 -6.57 8.52
CA MET A 101 -6.53 -6.21 7.82
C MET A 101 -6.89 -7.25 6.77
N VAL A 102 -5.92 -7.78 6.02
CA VAL A 102 -6.15 -8.87 5.05
C VAL A 102 -6.58 -10.16 5.74
N GLU A 103 -5.87 -10.58 6.82
CA GLU A 103 -6.23 -11.76 7.61
C GLU A 103 -7.66 -11.69 8.17
N GLU A 104 -8.09 -10.52 8.58
CA GLU A 104 -9.41 -10.28 9.19
C GLU A 104 -10.51 -9.93 8.16
N GLY A 105 -10.17 -9.88 6.89
CA GLY A 105 -11.13 -9.51 5.84
C GLY A 105 -11.62 -8.07 5.93
N ILE A 106 -10.81 -7.14 6.46
CA ILE A 106 -11.14 -5.72 6.54
C ILE A 106 -10.83 -5.06 5.19
N PRO A 107 -11.82 -4.53 4.47
CA PRO A 107 -11.59 -3.93 3.16
C PRO A 107 -10.85 -2.60 3.28
N PHE A 108 -9.89 -2.38 2.39
CA PHE A 108 -9.17 -1.11 2.31
C PHE A 108 -8.65 -0.81 0.91
N VAL A 109 -8.36 0.45 0.70
CA VAL A 109 -7.62 1.00 -0.43
C VAL A 109 -6.43 1.76 0.15
N TRP A 110 -5.23 1.20 0.01
CA TRP A 110 -3.98 1.87 0.39
C TRP A 110 -3.39 2.53 -0.84
N GLU A 111 -3.45 3.85 -0.88
CA GLU A 111 -3.07 4.66 -2.05
C GLU A 111 -1.67 4.27 -2.56
N LYS A 112 -1.57 3.93 -3.85
CA LYS A 112 -0.33 3.54 -4.55
C LYS A 112 0.36 2.26 -4.02
N HIS A 113 -0.33 1.43 -3.26
CA HIS A 113 0.26 0.21 -2.71
C HIS A 113 -0.63 -1.01 -2.88
N GLN A 114 -1.87 -0.96 -2.37
CA GLN A 114 -2.71 -2.15 -2.36
C GLN A 114 -4.19 -1.79 -2.32
N VAL A 115 -4.99 -2.55 -3.06
CA VAL A 115 -6.45 -2.52 -2.99
C VAL A 115 -6.94 -3.89 -2.55
N TYR A 116 -7.67 -3.95 -1.44
CA TYR A 116 -8.28 -5.16 -0.91
C TYR A 116 -9.76 -4.96 -0.67
N LEU A 117 -10.58 -5.47 -1.57
CA LEU A 117 -12.04 -5.35 -1.56
C LEU A 117 -12.66 -6.75 -1.71
N PRO A 118 -12.66 -7.57 -0.66
CA PRO A 118 -13.06 -8.98 -0.72
C PRO A 118 -14.52 -9.16 -1.13
N PHE A 119 -15.39 -8.20 -0.85
CA PHE A 119 -16.81 -8.24 -1.20
C PHE A 119 -17.08 -8.08 -2.72
N ILE A 120 -16.09 -7.68 -3.49
CA ILE A 120 -16.12 -7.69 -4.97
C ILE A 120 -15.06 -8.62 -5.57
N GLY A 121 -14.43 -9.45 -4.75
CA GLY A 121 -13.41 -10.40 -5.21
C GLY A 121 -12.09 -9.77 -5.67
N ILE A 122 -11.78 -8.56 -5.21
CA ILE A 122 -10.59 -7.83 -5.65
C ILE A 122 -9.53 -7.84 -4.56
N LEU A 123 -8.36 -8.37 -4.92
CA LEU A 123 -7.09 -8.20 -4.21
C LEU A 123 -6.03 -7.79 -5.23
N LEU A 124 -5.75 -6.50 -5.30
CA LEU A 124 -4.69 -5.95 -6.14
C LEU A 124 -3.55 -5.46 -5.25
N GLN A 125 -2.37 -6.00 -5.47
CA GLN A 125 -1.15 -5.67 -4.76
C GLN A 125 -0.16 -5.09 -5.78
N GLU A 126 0.17 -3.82 -5.63
CA GLU A 126 1.31 -3.26 -6.35
C GLU A 126 2.57 -3.82 -5.69
N ASN A 127 3.09 -4.90 -6.25
CA ASN A 127 4.44 -5.35 -5.91
C ASN A 127 5.41 -4.33 -6.50
N PHE A 128 5.67 -3.26 -5.78
CA PHE A 128 6.90 -2.52 -5.98
C PHE A 128 8.07 -3.46 -5.60
N ARG A 129 8.44 -4.35 -6.51
CA ARG A 129 9.80 -4.80 -6.52
C ARG A 129 10.58 -3.50 -6.61
N LYS A 130 11.32 -3.18 -5.55
CA LYS A 130 12.39 -2.18 -5.66
C LYS A 130 13.22 -2.68 -6.84
N THR A 131 12.96 -2.12 -8.00
CA THR A 131 13.87 -2.25 -9.11
C THR A 131 15.16 -1.69 -8.53
N LEU A 132 16.11 -2.56 -8.26
CA LEU A 132 17.44 -2.12 -7.88
C LEU A 132 17.82 -1.05 -8.89
N PRO A 133 18.22 0.14 -8.45
CA PRO A 133 18.60 1.19 -9.38
C PRO A 133 19.58 0.56 -10.36
N ILE A 134 19.35 0.78 -11.66
CA ILE A 134 20.26 0.32 -12.70
C ILE A 134 21.62 0.87 -12.33
N CYS A 135 22.49 -0.01 -11.82
CA CYS A 135 23.79 0.39 -11.36
C CYS A 135 24.63 0.65 -12.61
N THR A 136 24.70 1.93 -13.01
CA THR A 136 25.50 2.37 -14.16
C THR A 136 27.00 2.26 -13.89
N VAL A 137 27.40 2.14 -12.63
CA VAL A 137 28.79 2.01 -12.19
C VAL A 137 28.93 0.77 -11.30
N ILE A 138 29.71 -0.18 -11.74
CA ILE A 138 30.04 -1.36 -10.96
C ILE A 138 31.03 -0.97 -9.85
N SER A 139 30.78 -1.38 -8.60
CA SER A 139 31.66 -1.05 -7.47
C SER A 139 33.09 -1.59 -7.71
N PHE A 140 34.08 -0.92 -7.17
CA PHE A 140 35.48 -1.35 -7.28
C PHE A 140 35.66 -2.80 -6.80
N LEU A 141 35.02 -3.20 -5.72
CA LEU A 141 35.07 -4.54 -5.20
C LEU A 141 34.43 -5.57 -6.15
N THR A 142 33.31 -5.24 -6.76
CA THR A 142 32.65 -6.09 -7.76
C THR A 142 33.54 -6.24 -9.01
N GLN A 143 34.17 -5.16 -9.46
CA GLN A 143 35.13 -5.21 -10.57
C GLN A 143 36.30 -6.13 -10.22
N LYS A 144 36.91 -5.97 -9.05
CA LYS A 144 38.01 -6.80 -8.56
C LYS A 144 37.62 -8.28 -8.47
N LEU A 145 36.41 -8.56 -7.98
CA LEU A 145 35.85 -9.92 -7.92
C LEU A 145 35.73 -10.54 -9.32
N LEU A 146 35.13 -9.82 -10.27
CA LEU A 146 34.92 -10.29 -11.64
C LEU A 146 36.24 -10.53 -12.36
N ILE A 147 37.17 -9.58 -12.26
CA ILE A 147 38.51 -9.71 -12.90
C ILE A 147 39.20 -10.92 -12.35
N LYS A 148 39.26 -11.09 -11.03
CA LYS A 148 39.94 -12.22 -10.40
C LYS A 148 39.27 -13.55 -10.77
N ALA A 149 37.94 -13.61 -10.80
CA ALA A 149 37.18 -14.78 -11.23
C ALA A 149 37.48 -15.18 -12.67
N LEU A 150 37.63 -14.21 -13.57
CA LEU A 150 37.96 -14.44 -14.98
C LEU A 150 39.41 -14.94 -15.16
N TYR A 151 40.38 -14.30 -14.48
CA TYR A 151 41.80 -14.68 -14.60
C TYR A 151 42.12 -16.03 -13.96
N GLU A 152 41.48 -16.35 -12.83
CA GLU A 152 41.71 -17.58 -12.09
C GLU A 152 40.75 -18.73 -12.46
N GLY A 153 39.80 -18.47 -13.41
CA GLY A 153 38.88 -19.49 -13.89
C GLY A 153 37.90 -19.99 -12.80
N TRP A 154 37.42 -19.11 -11.93
CA TRP A 154 36.54 -19.50 -10.84
C TRP A 154 35.23 -20.09 -11.34
N GLN A 155 34.93 -21.31 -10.91
CA GLN A 155 33.64 -21.95 -11.10
C GLN A 155 33.04 -22.27 -9.73
N ASN A 156 31.82 -21.81 -9.46
CA ASN A 156 31.07 -22.10 -8.22
C ASN A 156 31.82 -21.75 -6.91
N VAL A 157 32.45 -20.57 -6.86
CA VAL A 157 33.16 -20.12 -5.65
C VAL A 157 32.15 -19.59 -4.62
N SER A 158 32.22 -20.12 -3.39
CA SER A 158 31.40 -19.63 -2.28
C SER A 158 31.81 -18.22 -1.82
N ALA A 159 30.88 -17.46 -1.24
CA ALA A 159 31.15 -16.13 -0.70
C ALA A 159 32.24 -16.14 0.40
N VAL A 160 32.39 -17.25 1.14
CA VAL A 160 33.43 -17.43 2.15
C VAL A 160 34.78 -17.47 1.47
N ARG A 161 34.96 -18.36 0.49
CA ARG A 161 36.23 -18.52 -0.24
C ARG A 161 36.63 -17.26 -1.02
N ALA A 162 35.64 -16.59 -1.64
CA ALA A 162 35.87 -15.31 -2.32
C ALA A 162 36.31 -14.21 -1.34
N SER A 163 35.79 -14.18 -0.12
CA SER A 163 36.17 -13.20 0.91
C SER A 163 37.62 -13.40 1.38
N GLU A 164 38.07 -14.64 1.56
CA GLU A 164 39.45 -14.98 1.90
C GLU A 164 40.40 -14.59 0.78
N MET A 165 40.09 -14.95 -0.47
CA MET A 165 40.93 -14.67 -1.64
C MET A 165 41.10 -13.18 -1.95
N LEU A 166 40.07 -12.36 -1.61
CA LEU A 166 40.10 -10.92 -1.82
C LEU A 166 40.49 -10.11 -0.57
N ALA A 167 40.71 -10.80 0.56
CA ALA A 167 41.02 -10.22 1.87
C ALA A 167 39.96 -9.15 2.31
N VAL A 168 38.68 -9.47 2.15
CA VAL A 168 37.54 -8.59 2.51
C VAL A 168 36.54 -9.34 3.37
N SER A 169 35.63 -8.60 4.02
CA SER A 169 34.62 -9.24 4.83
C SER A 169 33.61 -10.03 3.97
N ARG A 170 33.09 -11.14 4.48
CA ARG A 170 32.10 -11.97 3.85
C ARG A 170 30.85 -11.16 3.45
N MET A 171 30.44 -10.19 4.30
CA MET A 171 29.31 -9.32 4.04
C MET A 171 29.55 -8.39 2.84
N SER A 172 30.80 -7.95 2.63
CA SER A 172 31.16 -7.13 1.47
C SER A 172 31.01 -7.93 0.17
N ILE A 173 31.38 -9.20 0.17
CA ILE A 173 31.20 -10.09 -0.99
C ILE A 173 29.71 -10.32 -1.26
N THR A 174 28.90 -10.60 -0.25
CA THR A 174 27.45 -10.83 -0.42
C THR A 174 26.72 -9.61 -1.01
N ARG A 175 27.24 -8.40 -0.83
CA ARG A 175 26.69 -7.18 -1.44
C ARG A 175 27.11 -6.97 -2.91
N CYS A 176 28.03 -7.74 -3.42
CA CYS A 176 28.51 -7.70 -4.81
C CYS A 176 27.67 -8.60 -5.75
N TYR A 177 26.90 -9.49 -5.18
CA TYR A 177 25.92 -10.33 -5.87
C TYR A 177 24.54 -9.68 -5.79
#